data_885679fc0dc281e01ebb5d70cb5995b7
#
_entry.id   885679fc0dc281e01ebb5d70cb5995b7
#
_cell.length_a   1.000
_cell.length_b   1.000
_cell.length_c   1.000
_cell.angle_alpha   90.00
_cell.angle_beta   90.00
_cell.angle_gamma   90.00
#
_symmetry.space_group_name_H-M   'P 1'
#
loop_
_entity.id
_entity.type
_entity.pdbx_description
1 polymer ?
#
loop_
_entity_poly.entity_id
_entity_poly.type
_entity_poly.pdbx_seq_one_letter_code
_entity_poly.pdbx_strand_id
1 'polypeptide(L)' 'MTLEEYRKNKGLSYYNFGLELGIKGVQNPGTSVQRWCLTAKVKRFPDPEMVKKIIEVTKNKVTIKDLYETW' A
#
# COMPACT_ATOMS: atom_id res chain seq x y z
N MET A 1 -3.79 3.29 11.46
CA MET A 1 -4.36 2.16 10.69
C MET A 1 -3.28 1.61 9.75
N THR A 2 -3.13 0.29 9.67
CA THR A 2 -2.17 -0.30 8.73
C THR A 2 -2.71 -0.22 7.30
N LEU A 3 -1.81 -0.40 6.34
CA LEU A 3 -2.18 -0.40 4.93
C LEU A 3 -3.17 -1.53 4.63
N GLU A 4 -2.95 -2.71 5.21
CA GLU A 4 -3.85 -3.84 5.03
C GLU A 4 -5.25 -3.55 5.61
N GLU A 5 -5.32 -2.96 6.79
CA GLU A 5 -6.59 -2.57 7.40
C GLU A 5 -7.34 -1.58 6.53
N TYR A 6 -6.64 -0.58 5.99
CA TYR A 6 -7.25 0.40 5.10
C TYR A 6 -7.83 -0.27 3.86
N ARG A 7 -7.04 -1.15 3.24
CA ARG A 7 -7.47 -1.88 2.04
C ARG A 7 -8.75 -2.67 2.30
N LYS A 8 -8.78 -3.41 3.42
CA LYS A 8 -9.96 -4.21 3.78
C LYS A 8 -11.18 -3.34 4.07
N ASN A 9 -10.98 -2.24 4.77
CA ASN A 9 -12.09 -1.33 5.10
C ASN A 9 -12.71 -0.69 3.86
N LYS A 10 -11.91 -0.47 2.82
CA LYS A 10 -12.40 0.08 1.55
C LYS A 10 -12.91 -1.00 0.60
N GLY A 11 -12.74 -2.27 0.94
CA GLY A 11 -13.14 -3.37 0.07
C GLY A 11 -12.32 -3.45 -1.21
N LEU A 12 -11.07 -3.02 -1.19
CA LEU A 12 -10.21 -2.99 -2.36
C LEU A 12 -9.43 -4.29 -2.49
N SER A 13 -9.32 -4.80 -3.73
CA SER A 13 -8.33 -5.83 -4.02
C SER A 13 -6.94 -5.20 -4.05
N TYR A 14 -5.91 -6.03 -3.96
CA TYR A 14 -4.54 -5.51 -4.11
C TYR A 14 -4.36 -4.82 -5.46
N TYR A 15 -4.90 -5.39 -6.50
CA TYR A 15 -4.84 -4.82 -7.85
C TYR A 15 -5.49 -3.43 -7.90
N ASN A 16 -6.71 -3.32 -7.42
CA ASN A 16 -7.45 -2.05 -7.44
C ASN A 16 -6.78 -0.98 -6.57
N PHE A 17 -6.26 -1.38 -5.42
CA PHE A 17 -5.53 -0.46 -4.57
C PHE A 17 -4.26 0.05 -5.26
N GLY A 18 -3.55 -0.85 -5.95
CA GLY A 18 -2.40 -0.46 -6.75
C GLY A 18 -2.74 0.57 -7.81
N LEU A 19 -3.87 0.40 -8.48
CA LEU A 19 -4.35 1.39 -9.46
C LEU A 19 -4.63 2.73 -8.81
N GLU A 20 -5.27 2.74 -7.65
CA GLU A 20 -5.54 3.99 -6.92
C GLU A 20 -4.27 4.70 -6.50
N LEU A 21 -3.23 3.95 -6.16
CA LEU A 21 -1.93 4.50 -5.82
C LEU A 21 -1.13 4.98 -7.03
N GLY A 22 -1.68 4.81 -8.24
CA GLY A 22 -1.05 5.30 -9.46
C GLY A 22 0.10 4.45 -9.94
N ILE A 23 0.18 3.19 -9.56
CA ILE A 23 1.23 2.28 -10.02
C ILE A 23 1.00 2.00 -11.50
N LYS A 24 1.99 2.33 -12.33
CA LYS A 24 1.93 2.17 -13.78
C LYS A 24 3.16 1.44 -14.28
N GLY A 25 3.06 0.91 -15.49
CA GLY A 25 4.21 0.28 -16.15
C GLY A 25 4.54 -1.11 -15.67
N VAL A 26 3.70 -1.72 -14.84
CA VAL A 26 3.88 -3.10 -14.37
C VAL A 26 2.65 -3.92 -14.74
N GLN A 27 2.84 -5.23 -14.91
CA GLN A 27 1.74 -6.11 -15.29
C GLN A 27 0.70 -6.24 -14.17
N ASN A 28 1.16 -6.25 -12.93
CA ASN A 28 0.27 -6.43 -11.79
C ASN A 28 0.63 -5.45 -10.68
N PRO A 29 -0.02 -4.30 -10.61
CA PRO A 29 0.24 -3.33 -9.54
C PRO A 29 -0.11 -3.88 -8.15
N GLY A 30 -0.97 -4.88 -8.06
CA GLY A 30 -1.32 -5.50 -6.80
C GLY A 30 -0.16 -6.22 -6.13
N THR A 31 0.82 -6.70 -6.89
CA THR A 31 1.98 -7.39 -6.32
C THR A 31 2.77 -6.45 -5.39
N SER A 32 3.00 -5.22 -5.81
CA SER A 32 3.69 -4.23 -4.98
C SER A 32 2.91 -3.93 -3.70
N VAL A 33 1.61 -3.71 -3.83
CA VAL A 33 0.74 -3.45 -2.68
C VAL A 33 0.78 -4.62 -1.70
N GLN A 34 0.71 -5.85 -2.21
CA GLN A 34 0.76 -7.04 -1.38
C GLN A 34 2.06 -7.12 -0.57
N ARG A 35 3.18 -6.76 -1.19
CA ARG A 35 4.48 -6.71 -0.51
C ARG A 35 4.50 -5.67 0.61
N TRP A 36 3.90 -4.50 0.37
CA TRP A 36 3.82 -3.44 1.37
C TRP A 36 2.86 -3.81 2.51
N CYS A 37 1.84 -4.61 2.22
CA CYS A 37 0.90 -5.11 3.24
C CYS A 37 1.45 -6.30 4.03
N LEU A 38 2.64 -6.76 3.69
CA LEU A 38 3.33 -7.89 4.33
C LEU A 38 2.58 -9.23 4.22
N THR A 39 1.77 -9.36 3.18
CA THR A 39 1.03 -10.60 2.92
C THR A 39 1.71 -11.49 1.88
N ALA A 40 2.78 -10.99 1.25
CA ALA A 40 3.58 -11.75 0.31
C ALA A 40 4.81 -12.33 0.99
N LYS A 41 5.42 -13.34 0.36
CA LYS A 41 6.66 -13.92 0.86
C LYS A 41 7.80 -12.90 0.89
N VAL A 42 7.90 -12.07 -0.15
CA VAL A 42 8.91 -11.03 -0.23
C VAL A 42 8.30 -9.72 0.24
N LYS A 43 8.76 -9.25 1.38
CA LYS A 43 8.28 -8.01 1.97
C LYS A 43 9.13 -6.85 1.47
N ARG A 44 8.49 -5.74 1.17
CA ARG A 44 9.19 -4.52 0.76
C ARG A 44 8.56 -3.31 1.43
N PHE A 45 9.41 -2.39 1.86
CA PHE A 45 8.95 -1.09 2.33
C PHE A 45 8.80 -0.18 1.10
N PRO A 46 7.71 0.60 1.00
CA PRO A 46 7.54 1.49 -0.14
C PRO A 46 8.60 2.59 -0.15
N ASP A 47 8.98 3.05 -1.36
CA ASP A 47 9.95 4.12 -1.48
C ASP A 47 9.34 5.46 -1.00
N PRO A 48 10.18 6.51 -0.80
CA PRO A 48 9.70 7.78 -0.26
C PRO A 48 8.56 8.42 -1.06
N GLU A 49 8.59 8.32 -2.37
CA GLU A 49 7.53 8.87 -3.22
C GLU A 49 6.23 8.11 -3.01
N MET A 50 6.31 6.80 -2.91
CA MET A 50 5.13 5.97 -2.67
C MET A 50 4.58 6.18 -1.27
N VAL A 51 5.44 6.38 -0.27
CA VAL A 51 5.01 6.72 1.10
C VAL A 51 4.15 7.97 1.07
N LYS A 52 4.59 9.01 0.37
CA LYS A 52 3.81 10.24 0.22
C LYS A 52 2.48 9.97 -0.47
N LYS A 53 2.49 9.16 -1.51
CA LYS A 53 1.28 8.82 -2.26
C LYS A 53 0.29 8.06 -1.38
N ILE A 54 0.77 7.12 -0.59
CA ILE A 54 -0.07 6.35 0.34
C ILE A 54 -0.73 7.29 1.35
N ILE A 55 0.03 8.18 1.94
CA ILE A 55 -0.49 9.13 2.93
C ILE A 55 -1.56 10.02 2.29
N GLU A 56 -1.30 10.50 1.08
CA GLU A 56 -2.23 11.36 0.33
C GLU A 56 -3.53 10.64 -0.02
N VAL A 57 -3.43 9.46 -0.62
CA VAL A 57 -4.58 8.68 -1.07
C VAL A 57 -5.43 8.23 0.11
N THR A 58 -4.80 7.86 1.22
CA THR A 58 -5.51 7.42 2.42
C THR A 58 -5.96 8.58 3.30
N LYS A 59 -5.66 9.83 2.92
CA LYS A 59 -6.01 11.03 3.69
C LYS A 59 -5.52 10.96 5.12
N ASN A 60 -4.26 10.57 5.29
CA ASN A 60 -3.58 10.43 6.58
C ASN A 60 -4.11 9.31 7.48
N LYS A 61 -4.96 8.44 6.98
CA LYS A 61 -5.41 7.28 7.75
C LYS A 61 -4.31 6.23 7.89
N VAL A 62 -3.44 6.13 6.89
CA VAL A 62 -2.23 5.33 6.95
C VAL A 62 -1.06 6.31 7.01
N THR A 63 -0.31 6.31 8.10
CA THR A 63 0.80 7.21 8.31
C THR A 63 2.13 6.49 8.11
N ILE A 64 3.22 7.25 8.02
CA ILE A 64 4.55 6.65 7.92
C ILE A 64 4.85 5.78 9.14
N LYS A 65 4.37 6.19 10.31
CA LYS A 65 4.52 5.40 11.54
C LYS A 65 3.81 4.05 11.41
N ASP A 66 2.59 4.04 10.85
CA ASP A 66 1.84 2.81 10.63
C ASP A 66 2.60 1.87 9.70
N LEU A 67 3.23 2.41 8.66
CA LEU A 67 4.05 1.61 7.74
C LEU A 67 5.25 0.98 8.43
N TYR A 68 5.92 1.73 9.30
CA TYR A 68 7.06 1.20 10.08
C TYR A 68 6.62 0.16 11.10
N GLU A 69 5.51 0.37 11.77
CA GLU A 69 5.02 -0.57 12.78
C GLU A 69 4.64 -1.92 12.19
N THR A 70 4.23 -1.94 10.93
CA THR A 70 3.90 -3.18 10.22
C THR A 70 5.15 -4.01 9.93
N TRP A 71 6.31 -3.39 9.84
CA TRP A 71 7.59 -4.05 9.63
C TRP A 71 8.20 -4.56 10.93
#